data_cd96d8853b39121e814163bf73c54a0f
#
_entry.id   cd96d8853b39121e814163bf73c54a0f
#
_cell.length_a   1.000
_cell.length_b   1.000
_cell.length_c   1.000
_cell.angle_alpha   90.00
_cell.angle_beta   90.00
_cell.angle_gamma   90.00
#
_symmetry.space_group_name_H-M   'P 1'
#
loop_
_entity.id
_entity.type
_entity.pdbx_description
1 polymer ?
#
loop_
_entity_poly.entity_id
_entity_poly.type
_entity_poly.pdbx_seq_one_letter_code
_entity_poly.pdbx_strand_id
1 'polypeptide(L)'
;MKFLKPVSILIIAVIFNSCTSSEKPMVVDQKPAKVNFQPPFRFHKAIEVKPGLTLDVVSWGRGSQSVGAYLILRSDSTHLKYRSISGELDGKIVDVWNMDMDSDGNPELFIQAQGEGEGSHLNMYVFEFTDNGSSQKINFPNLGSSSKKGYKGGDSLYIKEGKLRREFPVESTEENASQKETINKKVLEYGLRNNSFTVSEVKAQDSNGN
;
A
#
# COMPACT_ATOMS: atom_id res chain seq x y z
N MET A 1 -57.98 16.71 66.43
CA MET A 1 -57.15 15.47 66.55
C MET A 1 -57.21 14.75 65.24
N LYS A 2 -56.13 14.82 64.42
CA LYS A 2 -55.99 14.08 63.14
C LYS A 2 -54.89 13.06 63.30
N PHE A 3 -55.26 11.77 63.21
CA PHE A 3 -54.34 10.66 63.31
C PHE A 3 -53.54 10.51 61.98
N LEU A 4 -52.21 10.62 62.05
CA LEU A 4 -51.34 10.28 60.98
C LEU A 4 -51.10 8.75 60.99
N LYS A 5 -51.37 8.09 59.86
CA LYS A 5 -51.02 6.68 59.64
C LYS A 5 -49.57 6.57 59.17
N PRO A 6 -48.77 5.61 59.65
CA PRO A 6 -47.45 5.39 59.14
C PRO A 6 -47.50 4.67 57.79
N VAL A 7 -46.78 5.21 56.81
CA VAL A 7 -46.54 4.57 55.52
C VAL A 7 -45.31 3.65 55.67
N SER A 8 -45.56 2.35 55.60
CA SER A 8 -44.46 1.35 55.55
C SER A 8 -43.82 1.39 54.16
N ILE A 9 -42.57 1.80 54.10
CA ILE A 9 -41.76 1.73 52.88
C ILE A 9 -41.13 0.35 52.82
N LEU A 10 -41.57 -0.47 51.87
CA LEU A 10 -41.00 -1.77 51.56
C LEU A 10 -39.79 -1.58 50.60
N ILE A 11 -38.57 -1.74 51.14
CA ILE A 11 -37.35 -1.69 50.34
C ILE A 11 -37.16 -3.05 49.70
N ILE A 12 -37.39 -3.15 48.38
CA ILE A 12 -37.05 -4.32 47.59
C ILE A 12 -35.60 -4.20 47.17
N ALA A 13 -34.73 -4.99 47.80
CA ALA A 13 -33.33 -5.15 47.39
C ALA A 13 -33.28 -6.03 46.14
N VAL A 14 -33.05 -5.43 44.98
CA VAL A 14 -32.78 -6.15 43.74
C VAL A 14 -31.28 -6.53 43.68
N ILE A 15 -31.02 -7.80 43.89
CA ILE A 15 -29.66 -8.34 43.76
C ILE A 15 -29.38 -8.56 42.25
N PHE A 16 -28.62 -7.67 41.63
CA PHE A 16 -28.07 -7.89 40.29
C PHE A 16 -26.93 -8.89 40.37
N ASN A 17 -27.20 -10.14 40.01
CA ASN A 17 -26.16 -11.10 39.70
C ASN A 17 -25.56 -10.72 38.32
N SER A 18 -24.48 -9.96 38.34
CA SER A 18 -23.67 -9.70 37.16
C SER A 18 -22.81 -10.93 36.88
N CYS A 19 -23.26 -11.82 36.01
CA CYS A 19 -22.39 -12.79 35.39
C CYS A 19 -21.50 -12.09 34.37
N THR A 20 -20.28 -11.75 34.79
CA THR A 20 -19.20 -11.39 33.86
C THR A 20 -18.67 -12.66 33.23
N SER A 21 -19.30 -13.11 32.16
CA SER A 21 -18.64 -14.01 31.21
C SER A 21 -17.62 -13.18 30.40
N SER A 22 -16.37 -13.30 30.73
CA SER A 22 -15.25 -12.78 29.92
C SER A 22 -15.16 -13.63 28.64
N GLU A 23 -15.99 -13.34 27.66
CA GLU A 23 -15.77 -13.80 26.30
C GLU A 23 -14.52 -13.10 25.76
N LYS A 24 -13.41 -13.86 25.66
CA LYS A 24 -12.25 -13.44 24.89
C LYS A 24 -12.75 -13.16 23.47
N PRO A 25 -12.42 -11.98 22.87
CA PRO A 25 -12.74 -11.75 21.48
C PRO A 25 -12.05 -12.84 20.65
N MET A 26 -12.86 -13.68 20.02
CA MET A 26 -12.37 -14.61 19.01
C MET A 26 -11.85 -13.75 17.87
N VAL A 27 -10.52 -13.61 17.77
CA VAL A 27 -9.88 -13.09 16.56
C VAL A 27 -10.13 -14.14 15.48
N VAL A 28 -11.17 -13.95 14.73
CA VAL A 28 -11.41 -14.72 13.52
C VAL A 28 -10.36 -14.24 12.53
N ASP A 29 -9.33 -15.03 12.36
CA ASP A 29 -8.31 -14.87 11.33
C ASP A 29 -9.00 -15.11 9.97
N GLN A 30 -9.72 -14.09 9.49
CA GLN A 30 -10.37 -14.13 8.20
C GLN A 30 -9.28 -13.99 7.15
N LYS A 31 -8.78 -15.14 6.68
CA LYS A 31 -8.01 -15.22 5.46
C LYS A 31 -8.78 -14.42 4.39
N PRO A 32 -8.16 -13.38 3.79
CA PRO A 32 -8.88 -12.51 2.87
C PRO A 32 -9.51 -13.37 1.77
N ALA A 33 -10.84 -13.27 1.63
CA ALA A 33 -11.58 -13.99 0.60
C ALA A 33 -11.00 -13.59 -0.77
N LYS A 34 -10.64 -14.56 -1.59
CA LYS A 34 -10.23 -14.30 -2.97
C LYS A 34 -11.38 -13.63 -3.69
N VAL A 35 -11.28 -12.33 -3.92
CA VAL A 35 -12.25 -11.58 -4.71
C VAL A 35 -12.16 -12.08 -6.16
N ASN A 36 -13.21 -12.72 -6.64
CA ASN A 36 -13.28 -13.19 -8.01
C ASN A 36 -13.87 -12.08 -8.88
N PHE A 37 -13.01 -11.33 -9.57
CA PHE A 37 -13.46 -10.27 -10.46
C PHE A 37 -14.08 -10.84 -11.74
N GLN A 38 -15.22 -10.26 -12.14
CA GLN A 38 -15.84 -10.56 -13.42
C GLN A 38 -15.14 -9.78 -14.54
N PRO A 39 -14.84 -10.42 -15.69
CA PRO A 39 -14.27 -9.71 -16.83
C PRO A 39 -15.15 -8.51 -17.25
N PRO A 40 -14.55 -7.34 -17.60
CA PRO A 40 -13.14 -7.15 -17.93
C PRO A 40 -12.24 -6.79 -16.75
N PHE A 41 -12.76 -6.71 -15.52
CA PHE A 41 -12.01 -6.28 -14.34
C PHE A 41 -11.02 -7.35 -13.87
N ARG A 42 -9.86 -6.91 -13.39
CA ARG A 42 -8.76 -7.80 -12.96
C ARG A 42 -8.26 -7.51 -11.56
N PHE A 43 -8.44 -6.26 -11.09
CA PHE A 43 -7.97 -5.79 -9.80
C PHE A 43 -8.89 -4.68 -9.29
N HIS A 44 -9.08 -4.64 -7.99
CA HIS A 44 -9.68 -3.50 -7.28
C HIS A 44 -9.10 -3.42 -5.87
N LYS A 45 -8.72 -2.23 -5.46
CA LYS A 45 -8.37 -1.91 -4.08
C LYS A 45 -8.88 -0.52 -3.75
N ALA A 46 -9.64 -0.41 -2.67
CA ALA A 46 -10.06 0.85 -2.09
C ALA A 46 -9.09 1.25 -0.99
N ILE A 47 -8.70 2.52 -0.95
CA ILE A 47 -7.80 3.10 0.04
C ILE A 47 -8.48 4.34 0.60
N GLU A 48 -8.80 4.34 1.89
CA GLU A 48 -9.19 5.54 2.58
C GLU A 48 -7.92 6.34 2.94
N VAL A 49 -7.74 7.47 2.28
CA VAL A 49 -6.56 8.34 2.43
C VAL A 49 -6.69 9.21 3.67
N LYS A 50 -7.90 9.73 3.89
CA LYS A 50 -8.32 10.48 5.07
C LYS A 50 -9.84 10.35 5.22
N PRO A 51 -10.42 10.62 6.40
CA PRO A 51 -11.86 10.45 6.62
C PRO A 51 -12.70 11.09 5.52
N GLY A 52 -13.52 10.28 4.86
CA GLY A 52 -14.39 10.70 3.76
C GLY A 52 -13.72 10.84 2.39
N LEU A 53 -12.41 10.61 2.27
CA LEU A 53 -11.68 10.63 1.01
C LEU A 53 -11.14 9.23 0.69
N THR A 54 -11.71 8.61 -0.33
CA THR A 54 -11.32 7.26 -0.79
C THR A 54 -10.81 7.30 -2.23
N LEU A 55 -9.77 6.54 -2.48
CA LEU A 55 -9.24 6.24 -3.81
C LEU A 55 -9.50 4.77 -4.12
N ASP A 56 -10.33 4.50 -5.12
CA ASP A 56 -10.53 3.16 -5.65
C ASP A 56 -9.65 2.97 -6.89
N VAL A 57 -8.75 2.00 -6.83
CA VAL A 57 -7.91 1.64 -7.97
C VAL A 57 -8.43 0.36 -8.60
N VAL A 58 -8.74 0.43 -9.88
CA VAL A 58 -9.25 -0.68 -10.68
C VAL A 58 -8.31 -0.93 -11.84
N SER A 59 -8.03 -2.19 -12.17
CA SER A 59 -7.46 -2.53 -13.48
C SER A 59 -8.44 -3.35 -14.30
N TRP A 60 -8.38 -3.17 -15.61
CA TRP A 60 -9.26 -3.83 -16.55
C TRP A 60 -8.59 -4.06 -17.90
N GLY A 61 -9.12 -5.00 -18.66
CA GLY A 61 -8.67 -5.32 -20.00
C GLY A 61 -9.16 -6.70 -20.43
N ARG A 62 -9.00 -6.98 -21.73
CA ARG A 62 -9.30 -8.26 -22.37
C ARG A 62 -8.11 -8.72 -23.20
N GLY A 63 -7.94 -10.04 -23.33
CA GLY A 63 -6.79 -10.60 -24.04
C GLY A 63 -5.60 -10.81 -23.12
N SER A 64 -4.49 -10.10 -23.36
CA SER A 64 -3.24 -10.22 -22.58
C SER A 64 -3.44 -9.89 -21.09
N GLN A 65 -2.72 -10.58 -20.22
CA GLN A 65 -2.68 -10.26 -18.79
C GLN A 65 -1.66 -9.14 -18.47
N SER A 66 -0.71 -8.93 -19.35
CA SER A 66 0.40 -7.97 -19.18
C SER A 66 0.09 -6.58 -19.76
N VAL A 67 -1.01 -6.42 -20.47
CA VAL A 67 -1.43 -5.13 -21.03
C VAL A 67 -2.89 -4.87 -20.67
N GLY A 68 -3.18 -3.66 -20.25
CA GLY A 68 -4.53 -3.27 -19.87
C GLY A 68 -4.64 -1.76 -19.63
N ALA A 69 -5.56 -1.41 -18.76
CA ALA A 69 -5.72 -0.05 -18.28
C ALA A 69 -5.95 -0.02 -16.79
N TYR A 70 -5.58 1.08 -16.15
CA TYR A 70 -5.99 1.39 -14.80
C TYR A 70 -7.05 2.49 -14.81
N LEU A 71 -7.86 2.49 -13.76
CA LEU A 71 -8.82 3.54 -13.45
C LEU A 71 -8.69 3.85 -11.95
N ILE A 72 -8.50 5.12 -11.64
CA ILE A 72 -8.48 5.63 -10.26
C ILE A 72 -9.75 6.46 -10.10
N LEU A 73 -10.60 6.09 -9.12
CA LEU A 73 -11.80 6.81 -8.76
C LEU A 73 -11.54 7.51 -7.43
N ARG A 74 -11.54 8.84 -7.44
CA ARG A 74 -11.47 9.65 -6.22
C ARG A 74 -12.87 10.01 -5.77
N SER A 75 -13.23 9.57 -4.59
CA SER A 75 -14.52 9.82 -3.94
C SER A 75 -14.32 10.65 -2.67
N ASP A 76 -14.77 11.88 -2.68
CA ASP A 76 -14.76 12.77 -1.53
C ASP A 76 -16.22 12.94 -1.07
N SER A 77 -16.61 12.13 -0.09
CA SER A 77 -17.97 12.11 0.42
C SER A 77 -18.30 13.33 1.30
N THR A 78 -17.30 13.99 1.86
CA THR A 78 -17.47 15.19 2.68
C THR A 78 -17.85 16.40 1.83
N HIS A 79 -17.22 16.54 0.65
CA HIS A 79 -17.46 17.66 -0.26
C HIS A 79 -18.30 17.28 -1.46
N LEU A 80 -18.78 16.04 -1.55
CA LEU A 80 -19.56 15.48 -2.67
C LEU A 80 -18.86 15.69 -4.01
N LYS A 81 -17.53 15.46 -4.05
CA LYS A 81 -16.71 15.62 -5.23
C LYS A 81 -16.17 14.27 -5.70
N TYR A 82 -16.38 14.00 -6.97
CA TYR A 82 -15.97 12.75 -7.60
C TYR A 82 -15.10 13.05 -8.82
N ARG A 83 -13.99 12.35 -8.98
CA ARG A 83 -13.05 12.48 -10.09
C ARG A 83 -12.57 11.09 -10.52
N SER A 84 -12.17 10.97 -11.77
CA SER A 84 -11.54 9.75 -12.26
C SER A 84 -10.32 10.09 -13.11
N ILE A 85 -9.33 9.18 -13.04
CA ILE A 85 -8.12 9.22 -13.86
C ILE A 85 -7.97 7.83 -14.45
N SER A 86 -7.65 7.75 -15.72
CA SER A 86 -7.35 6.48 -16.37
C SER A 86 -6.09 6.58 -17.20
N GLY A 87 -5.49 5.42 -17.47
CA GLY A 87 -4.32 5.34 -18.33
C GLY A 87 -4.00 3.90 -18.70
N GLU A 88 -3.02 3.75 -19.58
CA GLU A 88 -2.51 2.45 -19.97
C GLU A 88 -1.74 1.81 -18.82
N LEU A 89 -1.92 0.50 -18.67
CA LEU A 89 -1.26 -0.32 -17.68
C LEU A 89 -0.36 -1.33 -18.39
N ASP A 90 0.93 -1.22 -18.13
CA ASP A 90 1.92 -2.23 -18.53
C ASP A 90 2.21 -3.11 -17.31
N GLY A 91 1.90 -4.40 -17.44
CA GLY A 91 1.97 -5.36 -16.36
C GLY A 91 0.64 -5.58 -15.64
N LYS A 92 0.70 -6.41 -14.62
CA LYS A 92 -0.41 -6.74 -13.69
C LYS A 92 -0.21 -5.97 -12.39
N ILE A 93 -1.24 -5.28 -11.90
CA ILE A 93 -1.18 -4.65 -10.58
C ILE A 93 -0.98 -5.73 -9.52
N VAL A 94 0.04 -5.57 -8.70
CA VAL A 94 0.38 -6.48 -7.59
C VAL A 94 0.12 -5.84 -6.24
N ASP A 95 0.28 -4.52 -6.12
CA ASP A 95 -0.10 -3.77 -4.91
C ASP A 95 -0.42 -2.30 -5.22
N VAL A 96 -1.17 -1.69 -4.29
CA VAL A 96 -1.51 -0.27 -4.31
C VAL A 96 -1.49 0.23 -2.87
N TRP A 97 -0.85 1.36 -2.62
CA TRP A 97 -0.83 2.01 -1.30
C TRP A 97 -0.74 3.53 -1.44
N ASN A 98 -0.92 4.23 -0.35
CA ASN A 98 -0.69 5.68 -0.26
C ASN A 98 0.33 5.99 0.82
N MET A 99 1.08 7.05 0.63
CA MET A 99 1.91 7.68 1.65
C MET A 99 2.18 9.14 1.27
N ASP A 100 2.40 9.98 2.26
CA ASP A 100 2.81 11.36 2.09
C ASP A 100 4.35 11.40 2.23
N MET A 101 5.06 11.24 1.10
CA MET A 101 6.52 11.08 1.11
C MET A 101 7.28 12.38 1.34
N ASP A 102 6.74 13.51 0.91
CA ASP A 102 7.38 14.82 1.07
C ASP A 102 6.78 15.66 2.20
N SER A 103 5.77 15.11 2.89
CA SER A 103 5.12 15.69 4.06
C SER A 103 4.47 17.05 3.77
N ASP A 104 3.89 17.19 2.58
CA ASP A 104 3.18 18.41 2.17
C ASP A 104 1.67 18.36 2.48
N GLY A 105 1.18 17.22 2.97
CA GLY A 105 -0.22 16.96 3.33
C GLY A 105 -1.08 16.47 2.16
N ASN A 106 -0.52 16.31 0.96
CA ASN A 106 -1.17 15.72 -0.20
C ASN A 106 -0.57 14.33 -0.44
N PRO A 107 -1.31 13.27 -0.08
CA PRO A 107 -0.74 11.93 -0.17
C PRO A 107 -0.56 11.47 -1.61
N GLU A 108 0.56 10.83 -1.88
CA GLU A 108 0.79 10.12 -3.13
C GLU A 108 0.11 8.76 -3.10
N LEU A 109 -0.48 8.39 -4.23
CA LEU A 109 -0.94 7.04 -4.53
C LEU A 109 0.12 6.31 -5.36
N PHE A 110 0.52 5.14 -4.89
CA PHE A 110 1.46 4.27 -5.57
C PHE A 110 0.72 3.05 -6.12
N ILE A 111 0.87 2.78 -7.41
CA ILE A 111 0.37 1.57 -8.06
C ILE A 111 1.59 0.79 -8.55
N GLN A 112 1.82 -0.37 -7.94
CA GLN A 112 2.86 -1.30 -8.33
C GLN A 112 2.31 -2.30 -9.33
N ALA A 113 2.92 -2.35 -10.51
CA ALA A 113 2.62 -3.36 -11.51
C ALA A 113 3.87 -4.17 -11.83
N GLN A 114 3.67 -5.41 -12.23
CA GLN A 114 4.72 -6.35 -12.57
C GLN A 114 4.49 -6.86 -13.99
N GLY A 115 5.49 -6.67 -14.85
CA GLY A 115 5.50 -7.20 -16.21
C GLY A 115 5.55 -8.73 -16.23
N GLU A 116 5.23 -9.32 -17.36
CA GLU A 116 5.36 -10.76 -17.60
C GLU A 116 6.75 -11.12 -18.16
N GLY A 117 7.17 -12.37 -17.95
CA GLY A 117 8.38 -12.96 -18.51
C GLY A 117 9.52 -13.11 -17.52
N GLU A 118 10.65 -13.64 -18.02
CA GLU A 118 11.89 -13.74 -17.26
C GLU A 118 12.35 -12.34 -16.85
N GLY A 119 12.56 -12.15 -15.54
CA GLY A 119 12.94 -10.88 -14.98
C GLY A 119 11.81 -9.87 -14.86
N SER A 120 10.58 -10.35 -14.58
CA SER A 120 9.38 -9.50 -14.42
C SER A 120 9.72 -8.12 -13.84
N HIS A 121 9.75 -7.13 -14.74
CA HIS A 121 10.19 -5.78 -14.40
C HIS A 121 9.10 -5.05 -13.59
N LEU A 122 9.56 -4.29 -12.62
CA LEU A 122 8.71 -3.41 -11.84
C LEU A 122 8.31 -2.18 -12.64
N ASN A 123 7.01 -1.94 -12.76
CA ASN A 123 6.43 -0.70 -13.24
C ASN A 123 5.70 0.02 -12.11
N MET A 124 5.99 1.29 -11.92
CA MET A 124 5.38 2.13 -10.91
C MET A 124 4.61 3.29 -11.53
N TYR A 125 3.38 3.46 -11.10
CA TYR A 125 2.57 4.62 -11.42
C TYR A 125 2.30 5.38 -10.13
N VAL A 126 2.69 6.66 -10.10
CA VAL A 126 2.58 7.50 -8.91
C VAL A 126 1.74 8.72 -9.23
N PHE A 127 0.81 9.05 -8.34
CA PHE A 127 -0.09 10.19 -8.48
C PHE A 127 -0.20 10.93 -7.15
N GLU A 128 -0.04 12.22 -7.17
CA GLU A 128 -0.40 13.08 -6.05
C GLU A 128 -1.82 13.64 -6.24
N PHE A 129 -2.56 13.77 -5.15
CA PHE A 129 -3.91 14.31 -5.12
C PHE A 129 -3.98 15.48 -4.17
N THR A 130 -4.27 16.65 -4.70
CA THR A 130 -4.45 17.87 -3.91
C THR A 130 -5.87 17.94 -3.32
N ASP A 131 -6.05 18.75 -2.29
CA ASP A 131 -7.36 18.95 -1.62
C ASP A 131 -8.45 19.49 -2.56
N ASN A 132 -8.09 20.30 -3.55
CA ASN A 132 -9.04 20.79 -4.54
C ASN A 132 -9.51 19.70 -5.53
N GLY A 133 -8.94 18.51 -5.46
CA GLY A 133 -9.27 17.36 -6.32
C GLY A 133 -8.52 17.31 -7.63
N SER A 134 -7.53 18.17 -7.84
CA SER A 134 -6.60 17.99 -8.96
C SER A 134 -5.65 16.84 -8.68
N SER A 135 -5.09 16.29 -9.74
CA SER A 135 -4.13 15.21 -9.64
C SER A 135 -2.95 15.47 -10.58
N GLN A 136 -1.78 15.06 -10.12
CA GLN A 136 -0.56 15.12 -10.91
C GLN A 136 0.07 13.74 -10.96
N LYS A 137 0.45 13.29 -12.16
CA LYS A 137 1.27 12.09 -12.31
C LYS A 137 2.73 12.45 -12.04
N ILE A 138 3.37 11.69 -11.15
CA ILE A 138 4.78 11.83 -10.80
C ILE A 138 5.57 10.72 -11.49
N ASN A 139 6.63 11.07 -12.19
CA ASN A 139 7.46 10.08 -12.86
C ASN A 139 8.32 9.31 -11.86
N PHE A 140 8.05 8.02 -11.69
CA PHE A 140 8.92 7.16 -10.90
C PHE A 140 10.22 6.88 -11.69
N PRO A 141 11.41 7.06 -11.08
CA PRO A 141 12.66 6.96 -11.82
C PRO A 141 12.99 5.53 -12.21
N ASN A 142 13.46 5.37 -13.43
CA ASN A 142 14.07 4.13 -13.89
C ASN A 142 15.37 3.86 -13.14
N LEU A 143 15.81 2.59 -13.15
CA LEU A 143 17.13 2.24 -12.63
C LEU A 143 18.23 2.99 -13.39
N GLY A 144 19.09 3.70 -12.65
CA GLY A 144 20.31 4.30 -13.20
C GLY A 144 21.27 3.24 -13.75
N SER A 145 22.21 3.65 -14.60
CA SER A 145 23.13 2.74 -15.28
C SER A 145 23.92 1.84 -14.32
N SER A 146 24.35 2.38 -13.17
CA SER A 146 25.06 1.61 -12.13
C SER A 146 24.18 0.57 -11.45
N SER A 147 22.92 0.93 -11.17
CA SER A 147 21.96 0.03 -10.51
C SER A 147 21.41 -1.03 -11.47
N LYS A 148 21.36 -0.71 -12.76
CA LYS A 148 20.89 -1.61 -13.82
C LYS A 148 21.88 -2.73 -14.15
N LYS A 149 23.18 -2.55 -13.80
CA LYS A 149 24.20 -3.58 -14.04
C LYS A 149 23.91 -4.84 -13.22
N GLY A 150 23.74 -5.98 -13.87
CA GLY A 150 23.39 -7.26 -13.24
C GLY A 150 21.93 -7.39 -12.79
N TYR A 151 21.07 -6.41 -13.08
CA TYR A 151 19.63 -6.46 -12.76
C TYR A 151 18.88 -7.41 -13.70
N LYS A 152 18.09 -8.33 -13.13
CA LYS A 152 17.25 -9.28 -13.83
C LYS A 152 15.79 -9.31 -13.31
N GLY A 153 15.36 -8.28 -12.64
CA GLY A 153 14.05 -8.24 -12.00
C GLY A 153 14.07 -8.83 -10.59
N GLY A 154 12.92 -9.29 -10.12
CA GLY A 154 12.78 -9.85 -8.77
C GLY A 154 12.73 -8.76 -7.70
N ASP A 155 12.19 -7.61 -8.06
CA ASP A 155 12.08 -6.44 -7.17
C ASP A 155 11.13 -6.68 -5.99
N SER A 156 11.54 -6.23 -4.82
CA SER A 156 10.71 -6.09 -3.64
C SER A 156 10.67 -4.63 -3.21
N LEU A 157 9.47 -4.09 -3.06
CA LEU A 157 9.25 -2.75 -2.52
C LEU A 157 8.74 -2.85 -1.08
N TYR A 158 9.30 -2.03 -0.21
CA TYR A 158 8.87 -1.94 1.19
C TYR A 158 9.15 -0.57 1.78
N ILE A 159 8.44 -0.24 2.86
CA ILE A 159 8.66 0.98 3.63
C ILE A 159 9.48 0.61 4.87
N LYS A 160 10.60 1.29 5.05
CA LYS A 160 11.43 1.18 6.24
C LYS A 160 11.78 2.57 6.75
N GLU A 161 11.50 2.82 8.03
CA GLU A 161 11.78 4.13 8.66
C GLU A 161 11.13 5.31 7.92
N GLY A 162 9.90 5.09 7.38
CA GLY A 162 9.16 6.10 6.62
C GLY A 162 9.66 6.35 5.20
N LYS A 163 10.63 5.57 4.72
CA LYS A 163 11.21 5.71 3.38
C LYS A 163 10.86 4.53 2.49
N LEU A 164 10.57 4.81 1.23
CA LEU A 164 10.34 3.79 0.23
C LEU A 164 11.68 3.18 -0.20
N ARG A 165 11.80 1.86 -0.10
CA ARG A 165 12.97 1.09 -0.53
C ARG A 165 12.59 0.08 -1.58
N ARG A 166 13.51 -0.11 -2.55
CA ARG A 166 13.45 -1.12 -3.59
C ARG A 166 14.67 -2.01 -3.46
N GLU A 167 14.44 -3.29 -3.26
CA GLU A 167 15.47 -4.33 -3.17
C GLU A 167 15.36 -5.27 -4.34
N PHE A 168 16.47 -5.65 -4.94
CA PHE A 168 16.52 -6.63 -6.01
C PHE A 168 17.85 -7.37 -6.05
N PRO A 169 17.86 -8.63 -6.53
CA PRO A 169 19.08 -9.40 -6.71
C PRO A 169 19.91 -8.85 -7.88
N VAL A 170 21.23 -8.93 -7.75
CA VAL A 170 22.17 -8.61 -8.82
C VAL A 170 23.17 -9.74 -8.98
N GLU A 171 23.50 -10.06 -10.21
CA GLU A 171 24.59 -11.01 -10.47
C GLU A 171 25.95 -10.35 -10.20
N SER A 172 26.82 -11.08 -9.49
CA SER A 172 28.22 -10.67 -9.37
C SER A 172 28.93 -10.92 -10.71
N THR A 173 29.60 -9.91 -11.24
CA THR A 173 30.42 -10.00 -12.46
C THR A 173 31.86 -10.41 -12.17
N GLU A 174 32.17 -10.95 -10.99
CA GLU A 174 33.52 -11.40 -10.66
C GLU A 174 33.78 -12.78 -11.25
N GLU A 175 34.65 -12.85 -12.26
CA GLU A 175 35.08 -14.06 -12.96
C GLU A 175 35.79 -15.10 -12.07
N ASN A 176 36.01 -14.83 -10.77
CA ASN A 176 36.74 -15.67 -9.84
C ASN A 176 35.90 -16.33 -8.74
N ALA A 177 34.59 -16.33 -8.84
CA ALA A 177 33.75 -17.00 -7.86
C ALA A 177 33.72 -18.52 -8.06
N SER A 178 34.77 -19.18 -7.60
CA SER A 178 34.73 -20.64 -7.36
C SER A 178 33.63 -20.93 -6.35
N GLN A 179 32.51 -21.48 -6.85
CA GLN A 179 31.55 -22.28 -6.06
C GLN A 179 30.84 -21.65 -4.86
N LYS A 180 30.17 -20.52 -5.04
CA LYS A 180 28.88 -20.24 -4.39
C LYS A 180 28.29 -19.01 -5.09
N GLU A 181 27.18 -19.18 -5.79
CA GLU A 181 26.38 -18.03 -6.27
C GLU A 181 25.98 -17.21 -5.05
N THR A 182 26.78 -16.23 -4.71
CA THR A 182 26.40 -15.26 -3.70
C THR A 182 25.47 -14.27 -4.38
N ILE A 183 24.16 -14.43 -4.20
CA ILE A 183 23.18 -13.48 -4.70
C ILE A 183 23.40 -12.19 -3.91
N ASN A 184 24.10 -11.26 -4.52
CA ASN A 184 24.25 -9.92 -3.99
C ASN A 184 22.92 -9.19 -4.17
N LYS A 185 22.50 -8.44 -3.16
CA LYS A 185 21.29 -7.62 -3.22
C LYS A 185 21.68 -6.15 -3.28
N LYS A 186 21.00 -5.41 -4.14
CA LYS A 186 21.02 -3.94 -4.10
C LYS A 186 19.77 -3.42 -3.45
N VAL A 187 19.94 -2.38 -2.63
CA VAL A 187 18.84 -1.66 -2.00
C VAL A 187 18.94 -0.20 -2.41
N LEU A 188 17.88 0.30 -3.01
CA LEU A 188 17.71 1.71 -3.34
C LEU A 188 16.70 2.34 -2.40
N GLU A 189 17.00 3.53 -1.93
CA GLU A 189 16.10 4.36 -1.13
C GLU A 189 15.63 5.54 -1.96
N TYR A 190 14.33 5.78 -1.94
CA TYR A 190 13.67 6.84 -2.68
C TYR A 190 13.22 7.95 -1.72
N GLY A 191 13.53 9.18 -2.07
CA GLY A 191 12.96 10.38 -1.48
C GLY A 191 12.11 11.12 -2.51
N LEU A 192 11.11 11.86 -2.06
CA LEU A 192 10.31 12.74 -2.91
C LEU A 192 10.44 14.18 -2.40
N ARG A 193 10.52 15.13 -3.31
CA ARG A 193 10.49 16.55 -3.01
C ARG A 193 10.00 17.33 -4.22
N ASN A 194 8.97 18.17 -4.02
CA ASN A 194 8.39 18.97 -5.11
C ASN A 194 8.06 18.09 -6.34
N ASN A 195 7.42 16.96 -6.12
CA ASN A 195 7.02 15.99 -7.14
C ASN A 195 8.18 15.45 -8.01
N SER A 196 9.39 15.46 -7.44
CA SER A 196 10.57 14.89 -8.07
C SER A 196 11.25 13.88 -7.15
N PHE A 197 11.46 12.67 -7.65
CA PHE A 197 12.14 11.62 -6.92
C PHE A 197 13.65 11.83 -6.88
N THR A 198 14.23 11.52 -5.73
CA THR A 198 15.66 11.28 -5.56
C THR A 198 15.90 9.82 -5.27
N VAL A 199 17.04 9.27 -5.71
CA VAL A 199 17.39 7.86 -5.52
C VAL A 199 18.81 7.79 -4.96
N SER A 200 18.98 7.03 -3.89
CA SER A 200 20.28 6.73 -3.31
C SER A 200 20.44 5.23 -3.08
N GLU A 201 21.65 4.70 -3.25
CA GLU A 201 21.95 3.30 -2.93
C GLU A 201 22.25 3.19 -1.43
N VAL A 202 21.55 2.30 -0.74
CA VAL A 202 21.80 1.98 0.66
C VAL A 202 22.95 0.98 0.70
N LYS A 203 24.12 1.41 1.17
CA LYS A 203 25.24 0.49 1.40
C LYS A 203 24.87 -0.49 2.50
N ALA A 204 25.14 -1.77 2.28
CA ALA A 204 25.06 -2.75 3.37
C ALA A 204 25.97 -2.24 4.50
N GLN A 205 25.39 -1.96 5.68
CA GLN A 205 26.20 -1.76 6.87
C GLN A 205 26.84 -3.11 7.17
N ASP A 206 28.17 -3.14 7.16
CA ASP A 206 28.91 -4.29 7.66
C ASP A 206 28.40 -4.57 9.08
N SER A 207 27.71 -5.70 9.23
CA SER A 207 27.24 -6.20 10.53
C SER A 207 28.42 -6.80 11.31
N ASN A 208 29.56 -6.10 11.32
CA ASN A 208 30.71 -6.36 12.18
C ASN A 208 30.79 -5.25 13.23
N GLY A 209 30.00 -5.38 14.25
CA GLY A 209 30.02 -4.54 15.42
C GLY A 209 29.69 -5.41 16.65
N ASN A 210 30.76 -5.98 17.23
CA ASN A 210 30.91 -6.55 18.58
C ASN A 210 29.63 -6.96 19.33
#